data_c8900185c1efb5013b41710784d52c5e
#
_entry.id   c8900185c1efb5013b41710784d52c5e
#
_cell.length_a   1.000
_cell.length_b   1.000
_cell.length_c   1.000
_cell.angle_alpha   90.00
_cell.angle_beta   90.00
_cell.angle_gamma   90.00
#
_symmetry.space_group_name_H-M   'P 1'
#
loop_
_entity.id
_entity.type
_entity.pdbx_description
1 polymer ?
#
loop_
_entity_poly.entity_id
_entity_poly.type
_entity_poly.pdbx_seq_one_letter_code
_entity_poly.pdbx_strand_id
1 'polypeptide(L)'
;MPQKFPYVKLEEVALVRAGIPSREIDRPSEDGVIPVKVINPAALVGTYLSKVEGEDASLPGTVATRHCLKEGDILTPSRGVFRASLLEKEPELLSGGFQLVAGPLCHVVRVDAGKADPAYVAWVLSTPVAQAKMTASARGAAVRLYSRDALAEIDFPLPPIDLQRKLASAARDAQALMIARRDEARLELAITTQELSEILGFNA
;
A
#
# COMPACT_ATOMS: atom_id res chain seq x y z
N MET A 1 4.42 -26.95 -20.04
CA MET A 1 5.26 -25.76 -20.21
C MET A 1 4.58 -24.60 -19.51
N PRO A 2 5.26 -23.70 -18.81
CA PRO A 2 4.62 -22.51 -18.23
C PRO A 2 4.04 -21.66 -19.37
N GLN A 3 2.80 -21.23 -19.19
CA GLN A 3 2.11 -20.38 -20.15
C GLN A 3 2.81 -19.01 -20.19
N LYS A 4 3.25 -18.57 -21.37
CA LYS A 4 3.87 -17.25 -21.54
C LYS A 4 2.78 -16.21 -21.80
N PHE A 5 2.70 -15.20 -20.95
CA PHE A 5 1.83 -14.05 -21.13
C PHE A 5 2.63 -12.86 -21.67
N PRO A 6 2.01 -11.91 -22.38
CA PRO A 6 2.66 -10.67 -22.78
C PRO A 6 3.10 -9.89 -21.56
N TYR A 7 4.26 -9.24 -21.66
CA TYR A 7 4.75 -8.31 -20.64
C TYR A 7 4.32 -6.90 -21.02
N VAL A 8 3.88 -6.15 -20.04
CA VAL A 8 3.51 -4.74 -20.15
C VAL A 8 4.22 -3.93 -19.08
N LYS A 9 4.49 -2.66 -19.37
CA LYS A 9 4.95 -1.71 -18.34
C LYS A 9 3.78 -1.25 -17.48
N LEU A 10 4.05 -0.89 -16.24
CA LEU A 10 3.02 -0.38 -15.32
C LEU A 10 2.32 0.86 -15.89
N GLU A 11 3.06 1.76 -16.54
CA GLU A 11 2.51 2.97 -17.18
C GLU A 11 1.48 2.69 -18.28
N GLU A 12 1.49 1.52 -18.88
CA GLU A 12 0.52 1.13 -19.93
C GLU A 12 -0.87 0.80 -19.36
N VAL A 13 -0.90 0.41 -18.07
CA VAL A 13 -2.14 -0.05 -17.39
C VAL A 13 -2.50 0.79 -16.16
N ALA A 14 -1.66 1.75 -15.76
CA ALA A 14 -1.88 2.55 -14.57
C ALA A 14 -1.28 3.95 -14.68
N LEU A 15 -1.89 4.88 -13.95
CA LEU A 15 -1.32 6.21 -13.70
C LEU A 15 -0.51 6.18 -12.41
N VAL A 16 0.76 6.56 -12.48
CA VAL A 16 1.63 6.70 -11.31
C VAL A 16 1.77 8.19 -10.96
N ARG A 17 1.42 8.56 -9.73
CA ARG A 17 1.55 9.93 -9.23
C ARG A 17 2.22 9.98 -7.85
N ALA A 18 2.81 11.11 -7.51
CA ALA A 18 3.30 11.36 -6.16
C ALA A 18 2.13 11.62 -5.21
N GLY A 19 2.35 11.36 -3.93
CA GLY A 19 1.46 11.80 -2.87
C GLY A 19 1.43 13.33 -2.73
N ILE A 20 0.69 13.82 -1.75
CA ILE A 20 0.55 15.26 -1.51
C ILE A 20 1.90 15.86 -1.06
N PRO A 21 2.34 16.99 -1.61
CA PRO A 21 3.55 17.67 -1.13
C PRO A 21 3.38 18.21 0.29
N SER A 22 4.42 18.13 1.13
CA SER A 22 4.38 18.64 2.52
C SER A 22 3.90 20.09 2.61
N ARG A 23 4.34 20.95 1.69
CA ARG A 23 3.92 22.36 1.64
C ARG A 23 2.42 22.58 1.47
N GLU A 24 1.69 21.59 0.96
CA GLU A 24 0.23 21.66 0.82
C GLU A 24 -0.48 21.17 2.08
N ILE A 25 0.17 20.32 2.89
CA ILE A 25 -0.32 19.88 4.21
C ILE A 25 -0.15 20.98 5.24
N ASP A 26 1.00 21.67 5.22
CA ASP A 26 1.37 22.70 6.19
C ASP A 26 0.77 24.08 5.87
N ARG A 27 0.02 24.20 4.78
CA ARG A 27 -0.52 25.47 4.32
C ARG A 27 -1.75 25.87 5.15
N PRO A 28 -1.70 27.00 5.89
CA PRO A 28 -2.87 27.52 6.59
C PRO A 28 -3.95 27.85 5.53
N SER A 29 -5.16 27.39 5.78
CA SER A 29 -6.32 27.70 4.96
C SER A 29 -7.37 28.36 5.82
N GLU A 30 -7.86 29.52 5.39
CA GLU A 30 -8.85 30.30 6.14
C GLU A 30 -10.29 29.86 5.86
N ASP A 31 -10.55 29.22 4.69
CA ASP A 31 -11.90 28.81 4.28
C ASP A 31 -11.95 27.44 3.58
N GLY A 32 -13.05 26.72 3.82
CA GLY A 32 -13.41 25.53 3.05
C GLY A 32 -12.46 24.35 3.22
N VAL A 33 -11.93 24.14 4.43
CA VAL A 33 -11.08 22.99 4.73
C VAL A 33 -11.88 21.70 4.87
N ILE A 34 -11.32 20.63 4.34
CA ILE A 34 -11.85 19.27 4.47
C ILE A 34 -10.92 18.49 5.40
N PRO A 35 -11.46 17.80 6.42
CA PRO A 35 -10.66 16.90 7.25
C PRO A 35 -10.20 15.71 6.41
N VAL A 36 -8.92 15.38 6.53
CA VAL A 36 -8.29 14.27 5.80
C VAL A 36 -7.44 13.42 6.73
N LYS A 37 -7.22 12.16 6.35
CA LYS A 37 -6.17 11.32 6.93
C LYS A 37 -5.04 11.15 5.93
N VAL A 38 -3.84 11.55 6.34
CA VAL A 38 -2.61 11.47 5.53
C VAL A 38 -1.95 10.11 5.78
N ILE A 39 -1.89 9.28 4.75
CA ILE A 39 -1.27 7.95 4.83
C ILE A 39 0.22 8.07 4.54
N ASN A 40 1.03 7.76 5.54
CA ASN A 40 2.48 7.73 5.45
C ASN A 40 3.02 6.30 5.22
N PRO A 41 4.28 6.13 4.77
CA PRO A 41 4.86 4.81 4.51
C PRO A 41 4.80 3.83 5.67
N ALA A 42 4.77 4.30 6.91
CA ALA A 42 4.66 3.46 8.11
C ALA A 42 3.33 2.70 8.19
N ALA A 43 2.26 3.28 7.63
CA ALA A 43 0.93 2.66 7.60
C ALA A 43 0.78 1.57 6.51
N LEU A 44 1.75 1.46 5.60
CA LEU A 44 1.72 0.47 4.52
C LEU A 44 2.18 -0.89 5.03
N VAL A 45 1.28 -1.62 5.67
CA VAL A 45 1.56 -2.93 6.27
C VAL A 45 0.87 -4.03 5.47
N GLY A 46 1.64 -4.76 4.65
CA GLY A 46 1.11 -5.83 3.79
C GLY A 46 0.62 -5.35 2.42
N THR A 47 0.20 -6.30 1.59
CA THR A 47 -0.26 -6.03 0.21
C THR A 47 -1.70 -5.52 0.18
N TYR A 48 -2.53 -5.92 1.13
CA TYR A 48 -3.93 -5.51 1.23
C TYR A 48 -4.12 -4.75 2.54
N LEU A 49 -4.55 -3.48 2.44
CA LEU A 49 -4.80 -2.63 3.60
C LEU A 49 -6.23 -2.85 4.07
N SER A 50 -6.40 -3.60 5.13
CA SER A 50 -7.68 -3.79 5.83
C SER A 50 -7.90 -2.72 6.91
N LYS A 51 -6.84 -2.07 7.36
CA LYS A 51 -6.84 -0.97 8.31
C LYS A 51 -5.90 0.12 7.83
N VAL A 52 -6.36 1.35 7.81
CA VAL A 52 -5.54 2.49 7.40
C VAL A 52 -5.34 3.41 8.59
N GLU A 53 -4.13 3.43 9.10
CA GLU A 53 -3.70 4.41 10.09
C GLU A 53 -3.09 5.61 9.35
N GLY A 54 -3.65 6.79 9.57
CA GLY A 54 -3.20 8.03 8.96
C GLY A 54 -3.13 9.15 9.99
N GLU A 55 -2.33 10.16 9.72
CA GLU A 55 -2.25 11.38 10.51
C GLU A 55 -3.42 12.30 10.14
N ASP A 56 -4.07 12.88 11.16
CA ASP A 56 -5.15 13.82 10.94
C ASP A 56 -4.60 15.15 10.43
N ALA A 57 -5.21 15.67 9.38
CA ALA A 57 -4.87 16.95 8.78
C ALA A 57 -6.13 17.62 8.21
N SER A 58 -6.00 18.89 7.83
CA SER A 58 -7.06 19.64 7.17
C SER A 58 -6.50 20.26 5.89
N LEU A 59 -7.17 20.09 4.78
CA LEU A 59 -6.74 20.57 3.47
C LEU A 59 -7.81 21.45 2.82
N PRO A 60 -7.41 22.45 2.02
CA PRO A 60 -8.35 23.14 1.14
C PRO A 60 -9.12 22.14 0.26
N GLY A 61 -10.42 22.32 0.10
CA GLY A 61 -11.29 21.36 -0.59
C GLY A 61 -10.82 20.98 -1.99
N THR A 62 -10.25 21.94 -2.74
CA THR A 62 -9.68 21.70 -4.07
C THR A 62 -8.44 20.81 -4.04
N VAL A 63 -7.61 20.94 -3.00
CA VAL A 63 -6.41 20.11 -2.78
C VAL A 63 -6.82 18.70 -2.33
N ALA A 64 -7.71 18.61 -1.34
CA ALA A 64 -8.24 17.35 -0.86
C ALA A 64 -8.84 16.53 -2.00
N THR A 65 -9.73 17.11 -2.81
CA THR A 65 -10.36 16.45 -3.96
C THR A 65 -9.34 15.96 -5.00
N ARG A 66 -8.31 16.75 -5.29
CA ARG A 66 -7.25 16.39 -6.26
C ARG A 66 -6.43 15.20 -5.80
N HIS A 67 -6.13 15.13 -4.51
CA HIS A 67 -5.25 14.12 -3.91
C HIS A 67 -6.00 12.96 -3.26
N CYS A 68 -7.33 13.00 -3.24
CA CYS A 68 -8.17 11.94 -2.68
C CYS A 68 -7.81 10.57 -3.26
N LEU A 69 -7.60 9.63 -2.35
CA LEU A 69 -7.43 8.23 -2.68
C LEU A 69 -8.79 7.60 -2.96
N LYS A 70 -8.78 6.60 -3.81
CA LYS A 70 -9.96 5.83 -4.19
C LYS A 70 -9.73 4.36 -3.89
N GLU A 71 -10.81 3.62 -3.73
CA GLU A 71 -10.76 2.16 -3.76
C GLU A 71 -9.99 1.67 -4.98
N GLY A 72 -9.10 0.72 -4.79
CA GLY A 72 -8.24 0.20 -5.85
C GLY A 72 -6.95 0.99 -6.10
N ASP A 73 -6.72 2.12 -5.42
CA ASP A 73 -5.41 2.78 -5.45
C ASP A 73 -4.37 1.92 -4.71
N ILE A 74 -3.20 1.81 -5.30
CA ILE A 74 -2.07 1.10 -4.70
C ILE A 74 -1.07 2.15 -4.21
N LEU A 75 -0.67 2.04 -2.95
CA LEU A 75 0.30 2.92 -2.33
C LEU A 75 1.67 2.25 -2.26
N THR A 76 2.71 2.99 -2.59
CA THR A 76 4.10 2.53 -2.43
C THR A 76 4.94 3.62 -1.77
N PRO A 77 5.93 3.28 -0.92
CA PRO A 77 6.84 4.26 -0.38
C PRO A 77 7.77 4.79 -1.48
N SER A 78 8.08 6.09 -1.43
CA SER A 78 9.10 6.70 -2.29
C SER A 78 10.52 6.55 -1.74
N ARG A 79 10.67 6.03 -0.52
CA ARG A 79 11.98 5.76 0.11
C ARG A 79 11.92 4.62 1.11
N GLY A 80 13.08 4.03 1.40
CA GLY A 80 13.23 2.97 2.40
C GLY A 80 12.98 1.58 1.84
N VAL A 81 12.14 0.78 2.49
CA VAL A 81 11.79 -0.57 2.02
C VAL A 81 10.62 -0.49 1.05
N PHE A 82 10.82 -0.95 -0.19
CA PHE A 82 9.75 -0.97 -1.17
C PHE A 82 8.69 -2.00 -0.80
N ARG A 83 7.45 -1.60 -0.92
CA ARG A 83 6.25 -2.44 -0.76
C ARG A 83 5.10 -1.84 -1.56
N ALA A 84 4.13 -2.64 -1.91
CA ALA A 84 2.91 -2.17 -2.55
C ALA A 84 1.70 -2.58 -1.71
N SER A 85 0.84 -1.62 -1.42
CA SER A 85 -0.32 -1.83 -0.56
C SER A 85 -1.58 -1.31 -1.25
N LEU A 86 -2.51 -2.21 -1.55
CA LEU A 86 -3.80 -1.90 -2.16
C LEU A 86 -4.75 -1.32 -1.10
N LEU A 87 -5.36 -0.20 -1.41
CA LEU A 87 -6.46 0.36 -0.63
C LEU A 87 -7.75 -0.39 -0.98
N GLU A 88 -8.19 -1.23 -0.07
CA GLU A 88 -9.48 -1.91 -0.18
C GLU A 88 -10.61 -1.01 0.34
N LYS A 89 -11.84 -1.37 -0.02
CA LYS A 89 -13.01 -0.64 0.46
C LYS A 89 -13.18 -0.87 1.96
N GLU A 90 -13.00 0.19 2.73
CA GLU A 90 -13.39 0.22 4.13
C GLU A 90 -14.64 1.08 4.32
N PRO A 91 -15.79 0.48 4.65
CA PRO A 91 -17.00 1.24 4.94
C PRO A 91 -16.83 2.22 6.11
N GLU A 92 -16.01 1.87 7.10
CA GLU A 92 -15.85 2.64 8.34
C GLU A 92 -14.96 3.88 8.18
N LEU A 93 -13.94 3.84 7.35
CA LEU A 93 -13.07 5.00 7.09
C LEU A 93 -13.75 6.06 6.24
N LEU A 94 -14.65 5.64 5.35
CA LEU A 94 -15.44 6.56 4.52
C LEU A 94 -16.66 7.13 5.26
N SER A 95 -17.16 6.46 6.30
CA SER A 95 -18.30 6.90 7.10
C SER A 95 -17.98 8.02 8.10
N GLY A 96 -16.68 8.23 8.41
CA GLY A 96 -16.22 9.29 9.35
C GLY A 96 -16.11 10.69 8.76
N GLY A 97 -16.49 10.92 7.49
CA GLY A 97 -16.39 12.24 6.85
C GLY A 97 -14.97 12.66 6.47
N PHE A 98 -13.98 11.77 6.63
CA PHE A 98 -12.59 12.02 6.25
C PHE A 98 -12.31 11.54 4.82
N GLN A 99 -11.49 12.30 4.09
CA GLN A 99 -10.89 11.83 2.85
C GLN A 99 -9.49 11.28 3.13
N LEU A 100 -9.13 10.20 2.44
CA LEU A 100 -7.77 9.65 2.52
C LEU A 100 -6.88 10.30 1.47
N VAL A 101 -5.67 10.70 1.85
CA VAL A 101 -4.64 11.21 0.94
C VAL A 101 -3.31 10.52 1.21
N ALA A 102 -2.53 10.28 0.16
CA ALA A 102 -1.17 9.74 0.31
C ALA A 102 -0.21 10.86 0.71
N GLY A 103 0.60 10.64 1.73
CA GLY A 103 1.61 11.60 2.20
C GLY A 103 2.76 11.79 1.20
N PRO A 104 3.65 12.78 1.45
CA PRO A 104 4.69 13.20 0.51
C PRO A 104 5.75 12.13 0.22
N LEU A 105 5.84 11.13 1.09
CA LEU A 105 6.79 10.01 0.94
C LEU A 105 6.16 8.75 0.32
N CYS A 106 4.99 8.91 -0.30
CA CYS A 106 4.28 7.85 -1.00
C CYS A 106 4.15 8.16 -2.49
N HIS A 107 4.08 7.11 -3.30
CA HIS A 107 3.52 7.15 -4.65
C HIS A 107 2.15 6.48 -4.65
N VAL A 108 1.30 6.91 -5.54
CA VAL A 108 -0.03 6.33 -5.78
C VAL A 108 -0.07 5.77 -7.18
N VAL A 109 -0.38 4.50 -7.29
CA VAL A 109 -0.62 3.81 -8.57
C VAL A 109 -2.13 3.61 -8.69
N ARG A 110 -2.74 4.25 -9.68
CA ARG A 110 -4.15 4.10 -10.01
C ARG A 110 -4.29 3.28 -11.28
N VAL A 111 -4.70 2.04 -11.10
CA VAL A 111 -4.86 1.09 -12.21
C VAL A 111 -6.10 1.43 -13.01
N ASP A 112 -5.97 1.35 -14.34
CA ASP A 112 -7.12 1.38 -15.25
C ASP A 112 -7.81 0.01 -15.21
N ALA A 113 -8.97 -0.06 -14.55
CA ALA A 113 -9.73 -1.30 -14.37
C ALA A 113 -10.21 -1.93 -15.70
N GLY A 114 -10.20 -1.17 -16.80
CA GLY A 114 -10.46 -1.69 -18.14
C GLY A 114 -9.29 -2.46 -18.73
N LYS A 115 -8.09 -2.30 -18.16
CA LYS A 115 -6.85 -2.93 -18.66
C LYS A 115 -6.30 -4.00 -17.72
N ALA A 116 -6.36 -3.77 -16.41
CA ALA A 116 -5.82 -4.70 -15.41
C ALA A 116 -6.62 -4.69 -14.11
N ASP A 117 -6.52 -5.76 -13.35
CA ASP A 117 -7.11 -5.86 -12.01
C ASP A 117 -6.19 -5.21 -10.98
N PRO A 118 -6.66 -4.24 -10.17
CA PRO A 118 -5.82 -3.55 -9.18
C PRO A 118 -5.20 -4.50 -8.14
N ALA A 119 -5.94 -5.53 -7.70
CA ALA A 119 -5.43 -6.48 -6.71
C ALA A 119 -4.33 -7.37 -7.30
N TYR A 120 -4.45 -7.73 -8.59
CA TYR A 120 -3.40 -8.42 -9.32
C TYR A 120 -2.13 -7.57 -9.41
N VAL A 121 -2.26 -6.30 -9.80
CA VAL A 121 -1.11 -5.38 -9.90
C VAL A 121 -0.45 -5.18 -8.55
N ALA A 122 -1.21 -5.01 -7.47
CA ALA A 122 -0.68 -4.89 -6.12
C ALA A 122 0.11 -6.14 -5.71
N TRP A 123 -0.44 -7.33 -5.99
CA TRP A 123 0.25 -8.59 -5.76
C TRP A 123 1.55 -8.69 -6.57
N VAL A 124 1.52 -8.39 -7.86
CA VAL A 124 2.72 -8.41 -8.73
C VAL A 124 3.81 -7.50 -8.18
N LEU A 125 3.48 -6.25 -7.82
CA LEU A 125 4.42 -5.30 -7.25
C LEU A 125 4.97 -5.74 -5.89
N SER A 126 4.27 -6.61 -5.18
CA SER A 126 4.69 -7.20 -3.90
C SER A 126 5.56 -8.44 -4.08
N THR A 127 5.71 -8.98 -5.31
CA THR A 127 6.55 -10.15 -5.56
C THR A 127 8.03 -9.85 -5.37
N PRO A 128 8.85 -10.84 -4.97
CA PRO A 128 10.30 -10.67 -4.85
C PRO A 128 10.95 -10.16 -6.14
N VAL A 129 10.43 -10.55 -7.30
CA VAL A 129 10.95 -10.12 -8.61
C VAL A 129 10.74 -8.62 -8.81
N ALA A 130 9.53 -8.10 -8.61
CA ALA A 130 9.25 -6.68 -8.73
C ALA A 130 10.03 -5.86 -7.68
N GLN A 131 10.11 -6.35 -6.45
CA GLN A 131 10.88 -5.72 -5.38
C GLN A 131 12.38 -5.67 -5.70
N ALA A 132 12.94 -6.73 -6.30
CA ALA A 132 14.33 -6.73 -6.76
C ALA A 132 14.57 -5.69 -7.88
N LYS A 133 13.67 -5.60 -8.86
CA LYS A 133 13.72 -4.57 -9.93
C LYS A 133 13.70 -3.16 -9.34
N MET A 134 12.77 -2.87 -8.42
CA MET A 134 12.70 -1.58 -7.74
C MET A 134 13.97 -1.29 -6.93
N THR A 135 14.48 -2.29 -6.22
CA THR A 135 15.71 -2.16 -5.44
C THR A 135 16.91 -1.85 -6.34
N ALA A 136 17.01 -2.48 -7.50
CA ALA A 136 18.07 -2.25 -8.47
C ALA A 136 18.00 -0.85 -9.12
N SER A 137 16.79 -0.30 -9.28
CA SER A 137 16.58 1.05 -9.81
C SER A 137 16.71 2.17 -8.76
N ALA A 138 16.80 1.80 -7.48
CA ALA A 138 16.85 2.77 -6.38
C ALA A 138 18.14 3.61 -6.42
N ARG A 139 18.01 4.88 -6.05
CA ARG A 139 19.13 5.80 -5.85
C ARG A 139 19.39 6.03 -4.37
N GLY A 140 20.61 6.33 -4.02
CA GLY A 140 21.03 6.64 -2.65
C GLY A 140 21.68 5.46 -1.93
N ALA A 141 22.81 5.71 -1.28
CA ALA A 141 23.60 4.68 -0.58
C ALA A 141 23.05 4.37 0.81
N ALA A 142 22.61 5.38 1.57
CA ALA A 142 22.11 5.22 2.93
C ALA A 142 20.61 4.94 3.00
N VAL A 143 19.83 5.63 2.18
CA VAL A 143 18.39 5.42 2.08
C VAL A 143 18.03 5.26 0.61
N ARG A 144 17.37 4.15 0.27
CA ARG A 144 16.91 3.89 -1.09
C ARG A 144 15.78 4.84 -1.45
N LEU A 145 15.92 5.53 -2.57
CA LEU A 145 14.93 6.43 -3.13
C LEU A 145 14.36 5.81 -4.41
N TYR A 146 13.06 5.74 -4.50
CA TYR A 146 12.33 5.20 -5.64
C TYR A 146 11.68 6.34 -6.40
N SER A 147 12.05 6.50 -7.66
CA SER A 147 11.40 7.49 -8.51
C SER A 147 10.06 6.98 -9.04
N ARG A 148 9.16 7.91 -9.31
CA ARG A 148 7.89 7.63 -9.98
C ARG A 148 8.11 6.96 -11.34
N ASP A 149 9.11 7.43 -12.10
CA ASP A 149 9.40 6.93 -13.44
C ASP A 149 9.95 5.49 -13.39
N ALA A 150 10.82 5.18 -12.42
CA ALA A 150 11.29 3.80 -12.22
C ALA A 150 10.13 2.84 -11.84
N LEU A 151 9.15 3.32 -11.08
CA LEU A 151 7.96 2.54 -10.76
C LEU A 151 7.08 2.33 -12.00
N ALA A 152 6.90 3.38 -12.82
CA ALA A 152 6.12 3.34 -14.05
C ALA A 152 6.70 2.37 -15.10
N GLU A 153 8.01 2.22 -15.12
CA GLU A 153 8.74 1.35 -16.06
C GLU A 153 8.82 -0.12 -15.64
N ILE A 154 8.30 -0.50 -14.45
CA ILE A 154 8.27 -1.92 -14.06
C ILE A 154 7.45 -2.70 -15.07
N ASP A 155 8.07 -3.72 -15.66
CA ASP A 155 7.43 -4.67 -16.56
C ASP A 155 7.01 -5.95 -15.83
N PHE A 156 5.84 -6.46 -16.18
CA PHE A 156 5.27 -7.67 -15.60
C PHE A 156 4.34 -8.40 -16.59
N PRO A 157 4.11 -9.72 -16.40
CA PRO A 157 3.19 -10.46 -17.27
C PRO A 157 1.75 -10.01 -17.03
N LEU A 158 0.98 -9.83 -18.12
CA LEU A 158 -0.43 -9.48 -18.10
C LEU A 158 -1.28 -10.61 -18.66
N PRO A 159 -1.77 -11.55 -17.84
CA PRO A 159 -2.70 -12.59 -18.27
C PRO A 159 -4.11 -12.01 -18.50
N PRO A 160 -5.03 -12.80 -19.09
CA PRO A 160 -6.43 -12.42 -19.19
C PRO A 160 -7.03 -12.04 -17.83
N ILE A 161 -7.97 -11.09 -17.81
CA ILE A 161 -8.53 -10.47 -16.58
C ILE A 161 -9.07 -11.51 -15.58
N ASP A 162 -9.73 -12.55 -16.05
CA ASP A 162 -10.27 -13.60 -15.19
C ASP A 162 -9.17 -14.39 -14.48
N LEU A 163 -8.02 -14.59 -15.13
CA LEU A 163 -6.87 -15.21 -14.49
C LEU A 163 -6.19 -14.25 -13.51
N GLN A 164 -6.11 -12.95 -13.83
CA GLN A 164 -5.63 -11.93 -12.89
C GLN A 164 -6.42 -11.97 -11.59
N ARG A 165 -7.74 -11.95 -11.66
CA ARG A 165 -8.64 -12.01 -10.49
C ARG A 165 -8.44 -13.28 -9.67
N LYS A 166 -8.31 -14.44 -10.32
CA LYS A 166 -8.04 -15.72 -9.64
C LYS A 166 -6.69 -15.70 -8.89
N LEU A 167 -5.65 -15.17 -9.54
CA LEU A 167 -4.32 -15.06 -8.93
C LEU A 167 -4.32 -14.09 -7.74
N ALA A 168 -4.99 -12.95 -7.88
CA ALA A 168 -5.14 -11.97 -6.81
C ALA A 168 -5.91 -12.55 -5.61
N SER A 169 -7.01 -13.27 -5.86
CA SER A 169 -7.76 -13.94 -4.79
C SER A 169 -6.90 -14.96 -4.05
N ALA A 170 -6.22 -15.85 -4.78
CA ALA A 170 -5.35 -16.86 -4.16
C ALA A 170 -4.21 -16.22 -3.34
N ALA A 171 -3.63 -15.12 -3.84
CA ALA A 171 -2.59 -14.38 -3.11
C ALA A 171 -3.13 -13.73 -1.83
N ARG A 172 -4.35 -13.18 -1.87
CA ARG A 172 -5.04 -12.62 -0.70
C ARG A 172 -5.31 -13.69 0.36
N ASP A 173 -5.85 -14.85 -0.06
CA ASP A 173 -6.14 -15.94 0.85
C ASP A 173 -4.87 -16.48 1.52
N ALA A 174 -3.79 -16.62 0.76
CA ALA A 174 -2.48 -17.01 1.28
C ALA A 174 -1.94 -15.99 2.29
N GLN A 175 -2.07 -14.69 2.02
CA GLN A 175 -1.66 -13.63 2.95
C GLN A 175 -2.51 -13.66 4.22
N ALA A 176 -3.82 -13.79 4.11
CA ALA A 176 -4.73 -13.88 5.27
C ALA A 176 -4.37 -15.06 6.17
N LEU A 177 -4.09 -16.22 5.57
CA LEU A 177 -3.65 -17.40 6.31
C LEU A 177 -2.30 -17.18 7.02
N MET A 178 -1.34 -16.53 6.37
CA MET A 178 -0.06 -16.20 6.99
C MET A 178 -0.22 -15.25 8.18
N ILE A 179 -1.08 -14.24 8.05
CA ILE A 179 -1.38 -13.30 9.15
C ILE A 179 -2.00 -14.06 10.32
N ALA A 180 -3.02 -14.88 10.08
CA ALA A 180 -3.68 -15.66 11.12
C ALA A 180 -2.70 -16.58 11.87
N ARG A 181 -1.85 -17.31 11.16
CA ARG A 181 -0.83 -18.18 11.78
C ARG A 181 0.20 -17.41 12.59
N ARG A 182 0.61 -16.23 12.12
CA ARG A 182 1.53 -15.38 12.87
C ARG A 182 0.90 -14.87 14.16
N ASP A 183 -0.36 -14.48 14.11
CA ASP A 183 -1.08 -13.97 15.27
C ASP A 183 -1.34 -15.10 16.29
N GLU A 184 -1.65 -16.31 15.83
CA GLU A 184 -1.75 -17.53 16.66
C GLU A 184 -0.41 -17.80 17.38
N ALA A 185 0.69 -17.88 16.65
CA ALA A 185 2.01 -18.11 17.23
C ALA A 185 2.42 -17.02 18.23
N ARG A 186 2.02 -15.75 17.98
CA ARG A 186 2.26 -14.65 18.90
C ARG A 186 1.48 -14.80 20.22
N LEU A 187 0.24 -15.24 20.13
CA LEU A 187 -0.61 -15.51 21.30
C LEU A 187 -0.05 -16.68 22.12
N GLU A 188 0.35 -17.76 21.47
CA GLU A 188 0.97 -18.91 22.15
C GLU A 188 2.26 -18.50 22.90
N LEU A 189 3.11 -17.69 22.25
CA LEU A 189 4.31 -17.17 22.90
C LEU A 189 3.98 -16.27 24.09
N ALA A 190 2.96 -15.42 23.98
CA ALA A 190 2.53 -14.54 25.08
C ALA A 190 2.04 -15.35 26.28
N ILE A 191 1.21 -16.38 26.05
CA ILE A 191 0.71 -17.28 27.09
C ILE A 191 1.89 -17.99 27.77
N THR A 192 2.77 -18.60 26.99
CA THR A 192 3.94 -19.31 27.54
C THR A 192 4.85 -18.37 28.36
N THR A 193 5.05 -17.15 27.87
CA THR A 193 5.86 -16.15 28.59
C THR A 193 5.21 -15.74 29.91
N GLN A 194 3.90 -15.59 29.94
CA GLN A 194 3.15 -15.30 31.16
C GLN A 194 3.26 -16.43 32.17
N GLU A 195 3.03 -17.68 31.75
CA GLU A 195 3.13 -18.87 32.60
C GLU A 195 4.56 -19.00 33.23
N LEU A 196 5.60 -18.78 32.42
CA LEU A 196 6.99 -18.80 32.91
C LEU A 196 7.26 -17.67 33.90
N SER A 197 6.71 -16.47 33.67
CA SER A 197 6.83 -15.32 34.58
C SER A 197 6.16 -15.60 35.92
N GLU A 198 5.00 -16.22 35.91
CA GLU A 198 4.29 -16.62 37.13
C GLU A 198 5.07 -17.66 37.93
N ILE A 199 5.67 -18.67 37.27
CA ILE A 199 6.53 -19.68 37.93
C ILE A 199 7.75 -19.03 38.58
N LEU A 200 8.33 -17.99 37.94
CA LEU A 200 9.52 -17.28 38.45
C LEU A 200 9.17 -16.19 39.49
N GLY A 201 7.87 -15.94 39.75
CA GLY A 201 7.42 -14.91 40.68
C GLY A 201 7.61 -13.47 40.15
N PHE A 202 7.77 -13.29 38.83
CA PHE A 202 7.75 -11.97 38.16
C PHE A 202 6.30 -11.53 37.94
N ASN A 203 5.61 -11.15 39.03
CA ASN A 203 4.29 -10.53 38.93
C ASN A 203 4.48 -9.04 38.66
N ALA A 204 3.84 -8.54 37.58
CA ALA A 204 3.76 -7.11 37.25
C ALA A 204 2.81 -6.38 38.18
#